data_3b6b0bb2fd2bed0bb45e4b017d5814a0
#
_entry.id   3b6b0bb2fd2bed0bb45e4b017d5814a0
#
_cell.length_a   1.000
_cell.length_b   1.000
_cell.length_c   1.000
_cell.angle_alpha   90.00
_cell.angle_beta   90.00
_cell.angle_gamma   90.00
#
_symmetry.space_group_name_H-M   'P 1'
#
loop_
_entity.id
_entity.type
_entity.pdbx_description
1 polymer ?
#
loop_
_entity_poly.entity_id
_entity_poly.type
_entity_poly.pdbx_seq_one_letter_code
_entity_poly.pdbx_strand_id
1 'polypeptide(L)'
;DLIHVDVMDGHFVPNITIGPLIVKALRKSTKLPLDVHLMIENPDNFIQAFADAGADIITFHVEACVDLQRTVQLIRSYKVSPGIVLNPSTPLSALDYILDDVDMVLLMSVNPGFEGQSFIPSVLQKVTQLKKIIQNKKNPIDIEIDGGVKPDNAKDIREAGVDILVAGSAVFYSSDYKKSIDKIREGENTTGEQ
;
A
#
# COMPACT_ATOMS: atom_id res chain seq x y z
N ASP A 1 0.28 11.76 -6.40
CA ASP A 1 0.03 10.76 -7.43
C ASP A 1 -1.26 9.99 -7.11
N LEU A 2 -1.42 9.45 -5.91
CA LEU A 2 -2.63 8.84 -5.38
C LEU A 2 -2.82 9.19 -3.88
N ILE A 3 -3.98 8.90 -3.32
CA ILE A 3 -4.27 9.05 -1.89
C ILE A 3 -4.41 7.65 -1.30
N HIS A 4 -3.48 7.30 -0.41
CA HIS A 4 -3.54 6.07 0.36
C HIS A 4 -4.44 6.25 1.59
N VAL A 5 -5.28 5.26 1.88
CA VAL A 5 -6.32 5.34 2.90
C VAL A 5 -6.29 4.09 3.78
N ASP A 6 -5.71 4.23 4.98
CA ASP A 6 -5.58 3.15 5.96
C ASP A 6 -6.87 2.91 6.74
N VAL A 7 -7.51 1.77 6.49
CA VAL A 7 -8.74 1.33 7.17
C VAL A 7 -8.40 0.26 8.20
N MET A 8 -8.70 0.52 9.46
CA MET A 8 -8.41 -0.36 10.60
C MET A 8 -9.66 -0.60 11.44
N ASP A 9 -9.85 -1.83 11.93
CA ASP A 9 -11.06 -2.27 12.61
C ASP A 9 -10.91 -2.56 14.12
N GLY A 10 -9.70 -2.48 14.65
CA GLY A 10 -9.41 -2.82 16.05
C GLY A 10 -9.39 -4.32 16.33
N HIS A 11 -9.44 -5.18 15.29
CA HIS A 11 -9.38 -6.65 15.39
C HIS A 11 -8.14 -7.20 14.69
N PHE A 12 -8.02 -7.00 13.39
CA PHE A 12 -6.82 -7.39 12.64
C PHE A 12 -5.59 -6.60 13.12
N VAL A 13 -5.78 -5.33 13.44
CA VAL A 13 -4.76 -4.46 14.04
C VAL A 13 -5.32 -3.77 15.29
N PRO A 14 -4.48 -3.42 16.30
CA PRO A 14 -4.95 -2.85 17.56
C PRO A 14 -5.23 -1.34 17.48
N ASN A 15 -5.88 -0.90 16.42
CA ASN A 15 -6.26 0.49 16.17
C ASN A 15 -7.54 0.55 15.35
N ILE A 16 -8.30 1.63 15.47
CA ILE A 16 -9.50 1.92 14.70
C ILE A 16 -9.29 3.25 13.98
N THR A 17 -9.54 3.31 12.69
CA THR A 17 -9.37 4.53 11.90
C THR A 17 -10.66 4.99 11.25
N ILE A 18 -10.87 4.72 9.99
CA ILE A 18 -11.93 5.27 9.16
C ILE A 18 -12.64 4.16 8.39
N GLY A 19 -13.75 4.50 7.74
CA GLY A 19 -14.55 3.57 6.96
C GLY A 19 -15.08 4.18 5.66
N PRO A 20 -16.02 3.49 4.96
CA PRO A 20 -16.53 3.91 3.65
C PRO A 20 -17.09 5.33 3.61
N LEU A 21 -17.63 5.83 4.73
CA LEU A 21 -18.14 7.21 4.84
C LEU A 21 -17.06 8.26 4.54
N ILE A 22 -15.86 8.04 5.08
CA ILE A 22 -14.73 8.96 4.88
C ILE A 22 -14.18 8.82 3.46
N VAL A 23 -14.04 7.62 2.91
CA VAL A 23 -13.65 7.40 1.51
C VAL A 23 -14.60 8.13 0.56
N LYS A 24 -15.91 8.03 0.80
CA LYS A 24 -16.93 8.77 0.02
C LYS A 24 -16.81 10.31 0.12
N ALA A 25 -16.38 10.81 1.28
CA ALA A 25 -16.11 12.24 1.46
C ALA A 25 -14.83 12.66 0.71
N LEU A 26 -13.76 11.86 0.80
CA LEU A 26 -12.52 12.08 0.05
C LEU A 26 -12.76 12.09 -1.45
N ARG A 27 -13.54 11.14 -1.99
CA ARG A 27 -13.87 11.08 -3.42
C ARG A 27 -14.49 12.38 -3.95
N LYS A 28 -15.26 13.08 -3.13
CA LYS A 28 -15.83 14.39 -3.50
C LYS A 28 -14.79 15.52 -3.53
N SER A 29 -13.70 15.37 -2.78
CA SER A 29 -12.69 16.41 -2.58
C SER A 29 -11.50 16.29 -3.55
N THR A 30 -11.33 15.15 -4.21
CA THR A 30 -10.19 14.90 -5.10
C THR A 30 -10.57 14.06 -6.31
N LYS A 31 -9.78 14.19 -7.39
CA LYS A 31 -9.85 13.30 -8.57
C LYS A 31 -8.68 12.31 -8.61
N LEU A 32 -7.74 12.41 -7.66
CA LEU A 32 -6.65 11.45 -7.57
C LEU A 32 -7.19 10.05 -7.28
N PRO A 33 -6.54 8.99 -7.75
CA PRO A 33 -6.91 7.64 -7.37
C PRO A 33 -6.92 7.48 -5.86
N LEU A 34 -7.93 6.78 -5.34
CA LEU A 34 -8.02 6.38 -3.94
C LEU A 34 -7.60 4.92 -3.81
N ASP A 35 -6.49 4.70 -3.17
CA ASP A 35 -5.97 3.40 -2.80
C ASP A 35 -6.38 3.09 -1.36
N VAL A 36 -7.29 2.13 -1.19
CA VAL A 36 -7.90 1.79 0.09
C VAL A 36 -7.27 0.52 0.64
N HIS A 37 -6.45 0.67 1.67
CA HIS A 37 -5.75 -0.41 2.33
C HIS A 37 -6.58 -0.94 3.51
N LEU A 38 -7.04 -2.18 3.39
CA LEU A 38 -7.90 -2.83 4.37
C LEU A 38 -7.09 -3.66 5.37
N MET A 39 -6.80 -3.07 6.52
CA MET A 39 -6.27 -3.74 7.73
C MET A 39 -7.44 -4.17 8.64
N ILE A 40 -8.31 -5.02 8.12
CA ILE A 40 -9.54 -5.47 8.77
C ILE A 40 -9.73 -6.98 8.65
N GLU A 41 -10.42 -7.59 9.58
CA GLU A 41 -10.87 -8.98 9.47
C GLU A 41 -11.99 -9.12 8.43
N ASN A 42 -12.00 -10.26 7.72
CA ASN A 42 -13.04 -10.60 6.73
C ASN A 42 -13.32 -9.48 5.72
N PRO A 43 -12.31 -9.01 4.95
CA PRO A 43 -12.42 -7.87 4.04
C PRO A 43 -13.55 -8.03 3.01
N ASP A 44 -13.89 -9.24 2.61
CA ASP A 44 -14.98 -9.57 1.66
C ASP A 44 -16.30 -8.87 2.01
N ASN A 45 -16.60 -8.74 3.30
CA ASN A 45 -17.84 -8.13 3.78
C ASN A 45 -17.94 -6.63 3.48
N PHE A 46 -16.83 -5.98 3.17
CA PHE A 46 -16.73 -4.52 3.06
C PHE A 46 -16.34 -4.04 1.65
N ILE A 47 -15.90 -4.93 0.76
CA ILE A 47 -15.43 -4.56 -0.59
C ILE A 47 -16.47 -3.75 -1.34
N GLN A 48 -17.74 -4.20 -1.37
CA GLN A 48 -18.82 -3.44 -2.02
C GLN A 48 -18.92 -2.03 -1.47
N ALA A 49 -18.91 -1.88 -0.15
CA ALA A 49 -19.09 -0.57 0.48
C ALA A 49 -17.96 0.41 0.14
N PHE A 50 -16.71 -0.07 0.05
CA PHE A 50 -15.57 0.76 -0.35
C PHE A 50 -15.56 1.06 -1.86
N ALA A 51 -15.95 0.11 -2.69
CA ALA A 51 -16.10 0.33 -4.13
C ALA A 51 -17.19 1.38 -4.41
N ASP A 52 -18.36 1.28 -3.78
CA ASP A 52 -19.46 2.26 -3.90
C ASP A 52 -19.07 3.62 -3.31
N ALA A 53 -18.14 3.66 -2.36
CA ALA A 53 -17.59 4.89 -1.82
C ALA A 53 -16.61 5.61 -2.76
N GLY A 54 -16.11 4.91 -3.80
CA GLY A 54 -15.26 5.47 -4.83
C GLY A 54 -13.78 5.11 -4.70
N ALA A 55 -13.46 3.95 -4.11
CA ALA A 55 -12.12 3.36 -4.18
C ALA A 55 -11.77 3.01 -5.63
N ASP A 56 -10.56 3.37 -6.06
CA ASP A 56 -10.01 2.97 -7.37
C ASP A 56 -9.17 1.69 -7.24
N ILE A 57 -8.51 1.54 -6.08
CA ILE A 57 -7.71 0.38 -5.72
C ILE A 57 -8.19 -0.08 -4.33
N ILE A 58 -8.29 -1.39 -4.13
CA ILE A 58 -8.51 -1.99 -2.80
C ILE A 58 -7.41 -3.02 -2.57
N THR A 59 -6.64 -2.81 -1.50
CA THR A 59 -5.61 -3.74 -1.05
C THR A 59 -6.06 -4.41 0.26
N PHE A 60 -5.79 -5.71 0.40
CA PHE A 60 -6.16 -6.49 1.57
C PHE A 60 -5.08 -7.49 1.96
N HIS A 61 -4.96 -7.78 3.25
CA HIS A 61 -3.96 -8.68 3.80
C HIS A 61 -4.25 -10.14 3.50
N VAL A 62 -3.24 -10.89 3.04
CA VAL A 62 -3.33 -12.34 2.90
C VAL A 62 -3.66 -13.01 4.25
N GLU A 63 -3.18 -12.43 5.34
CA GLU A 63 -3.35 -12.92 6.71
C GLU A 63 -4.79 -12.73 7.24
N ALA A 64 -5.57 -11.84 6.62
CA ALA A 64 -6.96 -11.55 7.01
C ALA A 64 -8.00 -12.20 6.09
N CYS A 65 -7.57 -12.89 5.04
CA CYS A 65 -8.44 -13.41 3.99
C CYS A 65 -8.41 -14.93 3.94
N VAL A 66 -9.59 -15.55 3.90
CA VAL A 66 -9.73 -17.01 3.83
C VAL A 66 -9.51 -17.56 2.42
N ASP A 67 -9.95 -16.83 1.39
CA ASP A 67 -9.88 -17.24 -0.02
C ASP A 67 -9.49 -16.05 -0.89
N LEU A 68 -8.20 -15.94 -1.16
CA LEU A 68 -7.60 -14.83 -1.92
C LEU A 68 -8.21 -14.68 -3.30
N GLN A 69 -8.39 -15.81 -4.01
CA GLN A 69 -8.91 -15.82 -5.36
C GLN A 69 -10.34 -15.25 -5.43
N ARG A 70 -11.20 -15.69 -4.51
CA ARG A 70 -12.58 -15.19 -4.44
C ARG A 70 -12.61 -13.70 -4.13
N THR A 71 -11.80 -13.23 -3.19
CA THR A 71 -11.73 -11.81 -2.80
C THR A 71 -11.23 -10.93 -3.96
N VAL A 72 -10.20 -11.36 -4.67
CA VAL A 72 -9.70 -10.66 -5.88
C VAL A 72 -10.80 -10.57 -6.96
N GLN A 73 -11.50 -11.69 -7.23
CA GLN A 73 -12.62 -11.70 -8.19
C GLN A 73 -13.76 -10.78 -7.76
N LEU A 74 -14.05 -10.72 -6.46
CA LEU A 74 -15.07 -9.83 -5.91
C LEU A 74 -14.70 -8.37 -6.13
N ILE A 75 -13.45 -7.96 -5.84
CA ILE A 75 -12.96 -6.59 -6.10
C ILE A 75 -13.09 -6.25 -7.59
N ARG A 76 -12.62 -7.13 -8.48
CA ARG A 76 -12.71 -6.92 -9.93
C ARG A 76 -14.16 -6.81 -10.43
N SER A 77 -15.11 -7.51 -9.80
CA SER A 77 -16.53 -7.44 -10.18
C SER A 77 -17.12 -6.03 -10.01
N TYR A 78 -16.54 -5.23 -9.11
CA TYR A 78 -16.88 -3.81 -8.91
C TYR A 78 -16.05 -2.85 -9.78
N LYS A 79 -15.19 -3.37 -10.69
CA LYS A 79 -14.30 -2.58 -11.55
C LYS A 79 -13.26 -1.77 -10.76
N VAL A 80 -12.85 -2.30 -9.61
CA VAL A 80 -11.79 -1.76 -8.75
C VAL A 80 -10.55 -2.63 -8.96
N SER A 81 -9.36 -2.02 -8.93
CA SER A 81 -8.08 -2.73 -9.03
C SER A 81 -7.78 -3.46 -7.73
N PRO A 82 -7.57 -4.80 -7.77
CA PRO A 82 -7.22 -5.56 -6.56
C PRO A 82 -5.73 -5.52 -6.29
N GLY A 83 -5.36 -5.30 -5.03
CA GLY A 83 -4.01 -5.50 -4.53
C GLY A 83 -3.97 -6.45 -3.34
N ILE A 84 -2.82 -7.11 -3.14
CA ILE A 84 -2.57 -8.01 -2.02
C ILE A 84 -1.49 -7.44 -1.13
N VAL A 85 -1.69 -7.54 0.18
CA VAL A 85 -0.77 -7.02 1.20
C VAL A 85 -0.09 -8.17 1.94
N LEU A 86 1.22 -8.03 2.17
CA LEU A 86 2.00 -8.94 3.00
C LEU A 86 2.60 -8.20 4.20
N ASN A 87 2.40 -8.75 5.40
CA ASN A 87 3.13 -8.30 6.58
C ASN A 87 4.66 -8.52 6.44
N PRO A 88 5.50 -7.83 7.23
CA PRO A 88 6.95 -7.96 7.11
C PRO A 88 7.45 -9.41 7.21
N SER A 89 6.84 -10.24 8.05
CA SER A 89 7.23 -11.64 8.27
C SER A 89 6.60 -12.64 7.30
N THR A 90 5.58 -12.25 6.52
CA THR A 90 4.88 -13.14 5.60
C THR A 90 5.72 -13.40 4.34
N PRO A 91 5.99 -14.65 3.98
CA PRO A 91 6.85 -14.98 2.85
C PRO A 91 6.16 -14.69 1.50
N LEU A 92 6.97 -14.45 0.46
CA LEU A 92 6.47 -14.23 -0.91
C LEU A 92 5.75 -15.45 -1.50
N SER A 93 6.00 -16.66 -0.99
CA SER A 93 5.29 -17.87 -1.42
C SER A 93 3.77 -17.81 -1.21
N ALA A 94 3.28 -16.92 -0.34
CA ALA A 94 1.85 -16.64 -0.22
C ALA A 94 1.24 -16.11 -1.52
N LEU A 95 2.06 -15.63 -2.45
CA LEU A 95 1.63 -15.06 -3.73
C LEU A 95 1.71 -16.04 -4.91
N ASP A 96 2.26 -17.24 -4.74
CA ASP A 96 2.64 -18.16 -5.84
C ASP A 96 1.52 -18.40 -6.85
N TYR A 97 0.27 -18.48 -6.39
CA TYR A 97 -0.89 -18.81 -7.22
C TYR A 97 -1.88 -17.65 -7.42
N ILE A 98 -1.53 -16.42 -7.03
CA ILE A 98 -2.46 -15.29 -7.09
C ILE A 98 -1.89 -14.09 -7.87
N LEU A 99 -0.59 -14.05 -8.12
CA LEU A 99 0.08 -12.91 -8.77
C LEU A 99 -0.48 -12.55 -10.15
N ASP A 100 -0.98 -13.51 -10.91
CA ASP A 100 -1.52 -13.24 -12.25
C ASP A 100 -2.91 -12.57 -12.22
N ASP A 101 -3.52 -12.51 -11.05
CA ASP A 101 -4.87 -11.99 -10.85
C ASP A 101 -4.92 -10.63 -10.15
N VAL A 102 -3.78 -10.09 -9.71
CA VAL A 102 -3.69 -8.81 -9.01
C VAL A 102 -2.96 -7.75 -9.82
N ASP A 103 -3.24 -6.49 -9.55
CA ASP A 103 -2.61 -5.35 -10.19
C ASP A 103 -1.50 -4.74 -9.33
N MET A 104 -1.51 -5.04 -8.02
CA MET A 104 -0.57 -4.48 -7.04
C MET A 104 -0.22 -5.49 -5.95
N VAL A 105 1.02 -5.41 -5.46
CA VAL A 105 1.45 -6.05 -4.21
C VAL A 105 1.99 -4.98 -3.28
N LEU A 106 1.32 -4.78 -2.16
CA LEU A 106 1.77 -3.91 -1.07
C LEU A 106 2.61 -4.72 -0.06
N LEU A 107 3.83 -4.30 0.17
CA LEU A 107 4.70 -4.86 1.21
C LEU A 107 4.73 -3.92 2.41
N MET A 108 4.28 -4.41 3.56
CA MET A 108 4.41 -3.66 4.80
C MET A 108 5.87 -3.63 5.23
N SER A 109 6.40 -2.44 5.50
CA SER A 109 7.74 -2.23 6.04
C SER A 109 7.77 -1.83 7.52
N VAL A 110 6.62 -1.92 8.16
CA VAL A 110 6.39 -1.85 9.61
C VAL A 110 5.33 -2.89 9.99
N ASN A 111 5.13 -3.14 11.28
CA ASN A 111 3.95 -3.88 11.71
C ASN A 111 2.71 -2.99 11.55
N PRO A 112 1.66 -3.42 10.83
CA PRO A 112 0.48 -2.58 10.62
C PRO A 112 -0.23 -2.23 11.92
N GLY A 113 -0.89 -1.05 11.96
CA GLY A 113 -1.73 -0.63 13.08
C GLY A 113 -1.38 0.73 13.69
N PHE A 114 -0.15 1.23 13.57
CA PHE A 114 0.26 2.54 14.09
C PHE A 114 1.20 3.26 13.14
N GLU A 115 1.07 4.58 13.09
CA GLU A 115 1.98 5.44 12.34
C GLU A 115 3.32 5.69 13.08
N GLY A 116 4.28 6.27 12.37
CA GLY A 116 5.54 6.75 12.96
C GLY A 116 6.54 5.66 13.35
N GLN A 117 6.32 4.42 12.96
CA GLN A 117 7.24 3.32 13.21
C GLN A 117 8.51 3.42 12.33
N SER A 118 9.59 2.79 12.80
CA SER A 118 10.83 2.70 12.04
C SER A 118 10.71 1.65 10.94
N PHE A 119 11.19 2.00 9.76
CA PHE A 119 11.29 1.11 8.61
C PHE A 119 12.08 -0.17 8.95
N ILE A 120 11.59 -1.33 8.54
CA ILE A 120 12.23 -2.64 8.71
C ILE A 120 13.13 -2.93 7.49
N PRO A 121 14.48 -2.81 7.59
CA PRO A 121 15.35 -2.86 6.42
C PRO A 121 15.34 -4.18 5.65
N SER A 122 15.04 -5.31 6.33
CA SER A 122 14.97 -6.62 5.69
C SER A 122 13.88 -6.72 4.61
N VAL A 123 12.89 -5.83 4.62
CA VAL A 123 11.83 -5.78 3.61
C VAL A 123 12.39 -5.40 2.23
N LEU A 124 13.48 -4.62 2.14
CA LEU A 124 14.12 -4.30 0.85
C LEU A 124 14.57 -5.55 0.09
N GLN A 125 15.06 -6.57 0.81
CA GLN A 125 15.40 -7.85 0.19
C GLN A 125 14.14 -8.54 -0.37
N LYS A 126 13.01 -8.46 0.35
CA LYS A 126 11.72 -8.99 -0.12
C LYS A 126 11.24 -8.25 -1.37
N VAL A 127 11.35 -6.91 -1.41
CA VAL A 127 11.06 -6.10 -2.61
C VAL A 127 11.88 -6.57 -3.80
N THR A 128 13.21 -6.68 -3.64
CA THR A 128 14.11 -7.11 -4.72
C THR A 128 13.77 -8.52 -5.24
N GLN A 129 13.37 -9.43 -4.37
CA GLN A 129 12.93 -10.77 -4.74
C GLN A 129 11.60 -10.72 -5.51
N LEU A 130 10.63 -9.95 -5.01
CA LEU A 130 9.33 -9.78 -5.67
C LEU A 130 9.50 -9.16 -7.07
N LYS A 131 10.33 -8.11 -7.21
CA LYS A 131 10.61 -7.48 -8.51
C LYS A 131 11.12 -8.49 -9.54
N LYS A 132 12.01 -9.42 -9.13
CA LYS A 132 12.49 -10.50 -10.01
C LYS A 132 11.39 -11.48 -10.41
N ILE A 133 10.44 -11.76 -9.52
CA ILE A 133 9.31 -12.66 -9.81
C ILE A 133 8.37 -12.01 -10.83
N ILE A 134 8.00 -10.74 -10.62
CA ILE A 134 6.98 -10.07 -11.43
C ILE A 134 7.50 -9.57 -12.78
N GLN A 135 8.81 -9.31 -12.93
CA GLN A 135 9.39 -8.77 -14.19
C GLN A 135 9.11 -9.65 -15.43
N ASN A 136 8.84 -10.94 -15.23
CA ASN A 136 8.53 -11.89 -16.29
C ASN A 136 7.03 -12.18 -16.42
N LYS A 137 6.18 -11.49 -15.66
CA LYS A 137 4.74 -11.65 -15.74
C LYS A 137 4.18 -10.92 -16.96
N LYS A 138 3.10 -11.47 -17.52
CA LYS A 138 2.46 -10.93 -18.73
C LYS A 138 1.82 -9.56 -18.48
N ASN A 139 1.19 -9.41 -17.32
CA ASN A 139 0.58 -8.16 -16.92
C ASN A 139 1.51 -7.41 -15.96
N PRO A 140 1.59 -6.08 -16.04
CA PRO A 140 2.33 -5.29 -15.08
C PRO A 140 1.69 -5.41 -13.70
N ILE A 141 2.53 -5.50 -12.67
CA ILE A 141 2.11 -5.52 -11.26
C ILE A 141 2.95 -4.46 -10.56
N ASP A 142 2.31 -3.49 -9.93
CA ASP A 142 3.00 -2.47 -9.17
C ASP A 142 3.41 -3.02 -7.79
N ILE A 143 4.62 -2.66 -7.36
CA ILE A 143 5.08 -2.91 -6.00
C ILE A 143 4.90 -1.62 -5.20
N GLU A 144 4.04 -1.69 -4.20
CA GLU A 144 3.86 -0.63 -3.24
C GLU A 144 4.55 -0.99 -1.92
N ILE A 145 5.01 0.03 -1.18
CA ILE A 145 5.56 -0.13 0.16
C ILE A 145 4.92 0.86 1.12
N ASP A 146 4.53 0.38 2.30
CA ASP A 146 3.99 1.21 3.37
C ASP A 146 4.68 0.95 4.70
N GLY A 147 5.07 2.05 5.34
CA GLY A 147 5.64 2.07 6.68
C GLY A 147 7.05 2.66 6.78
N GLY A 148 7.19 3.77 7.49
CA GLY A 148 8.47 4.39 7.80
C GLY A 148 9.22 4.96 6.60
N VAL A 149 8.53 5.23 5.50
CA VAL A 149 9.11 5.90 4.31
C VAL A 149 9.41 7.36 4.64
N LYS A 150 10.63 7.79 4.34
CA LYS A 150 11.14 9.15 4.59
C LYS A 150 12.05 9.59 3.45
N PRO A 151 12.37 10.91 3.33
CA PRO A 151 13.31 11.38 2.32
C PRO A 151 14.67 10.69 2.34
N ASP A 152 15.17 10.32 3.52
CA ASP A 152 16.50 9.71 3.71
C ASP A 152 16.60 8.26 3.26
N ASN A 153 15.49 7.51 3.24
CA ASN A 153 15.46 6.11 2.79
C ASN A 153 14.74 5.89 1.44
N ALA A 154 14.05 6.90 0.93
CA ALA A 154 13.23 6.79 -0.27
C ALA A 154 14.06 6.36 -1.51
N LYS A 155 15.32 6.79 -1.61
CA LYS A 155 16.22 6.40 -2.70
C LYS A 155 16.48 4.90 -2.68
N ASP A 156 16.89 4.34 -1.55
CA ASP A 156 17.21 2.91 -1.42
C ASP A 156 15.97 2.05 -1.69
N ILE A 157 14.79 2.52 -1.25
CA ILE A 157 13.51 1.86 -1.48
C ILE A 157 13.20 1.78 -2.99
N ARG A 158 13.36 2.88 -3.74
CA ARG A 158 13.16 2.89 -5.20
C ARG A 158 14.19 2.01 -5.91
N GLU A 159 15.45 2.09 -5.52
CA GLU A 159 16.52 1.26 -6.11
C GLU A 159 16.28 -0.25 -5.87
N ALA A 160 15.61 -0.62 -4.79
CA ALA A 160 15.17 -2.00 -4.57
C ALA A 160 14.08 -2.45 -5.56
N GLY A 161 13.37 -1.53 -6.22
CA GLY A 161 12.39 -1.80 -7.26
C GLY A 161 10.93 -1.50 -6.89
N VAL A 162 10.69 -0.65 -5.89
CA VAL A 162 9.35 -0.17 -5.52
C VAL A 162 8.85 0.85 -6.54
N ASP A 163 7.59 0.74 -6.91
CA ASP A 163 6.92 1.62 -7.87
C ASP A 163 6.12 2.72 -7.15
N ILE A 164 5.52 2.41 -5.97
CA ILE A 164 4.67 3.33 -5.19
C ILE A 164 5.16 3.39 -3.73
N LEU A 165 5.42 4.59 -3.23
CA LEU A 165 5.88 4.84 -1.86
C LEU A 165 4.76 5.52 -1.06
N VAL A 166 4.29 4.87 0.01
CA VAL A 166 3.33 5.46 0.95
C VAL A 166 4.08 6.23 2.02
N ALA A 167 3.76 7.51 2.18
CA ALA A 167 4.36 8.38 3.17
C ALA A 167 3.29 9.23 3.87
N GLY A 168 3.01 8.93 5.13
CA GLY A 168 2.09 9.66 5.99
C GLY A 168 2.82 10.72 6.83
N SER A 169 3.38 10.32 7.96
CA SER A 169 4.00 11.23 8.93
C SER A 169 5.13 12.09 8.35
N ALA A 170 5.93 11.55 7.42
CA ALA A 170 7.01 12.30 6.76
C ALA A 170 6.49 13.48 5.93
N VAL A 171 5.24 13.42 5.46
CA VAL A 171 4.58 14.50 4.72
C VAL A 171 3.77 15.38 5.68
N PHE A 172 2.82 14.80 6.42
CA PHE A 172 1.84 15.56 7.19
C PHE A 172 2.40 16.28 8.42
N TYR A 173 3.54 15.83 8.97
CA TYR A 173 4.22 16.54 10.07
C TYR A 173 5.32 17.48 9.57
N SER A 174 5.54 17.57 8.25
CA SER A 174 6.46 18.56 7.69
C SER A 174 5.82 19.94 7.64
N SER A 175 6.67 20.98 7.66
CA SER A 175 6.23 22.37 7.49
C SER A 175 5.87 22.72 6.03
N ASP A 176 6.30 21.89 5.07
CA ASP A 176 6.09 22.08 3.62
C ASP A 176 5.84 20.72 2.97
N TYR A 177 4.56 20.40 2.76
CA TYR A 177 4.12 19.12 2.18
C TYR A 177 4.69 18.88 0.79
N LYS A 178 4.68 19.93 -0.06
CA LYS A 178 5.17 19.81 -1.43
C LYS A 178 6.66 19.46 -1.43
N LYS A 179 7.47 20.18 -0.67
CA LYS A 179 8.90 19.93 -0.56
C LYS A 179 9.21 18.54 -0.02
N SER A 180 8.42 18.06 0.95
CA SER A 180 8.58 16.72 1.49
C SER A 180 8.24 15.64 0.45
N ILE A 181 7.15 15.81 -0.29
CA ILE A 181 6.77 14.92 -1.38
C ILE A 181 7.83 14.90 -2.49
N ASP A 182 8.31 16.07 -2.90
CA ASP A 182 9.35 16.18 -3.95
C ASP A 182 10.65 15.46 -3.52
N LYS A 183 11.07 15.60 -2.26
CA LYS A 183 12.22 14.88 -1.71
C LYS A 183 12.04 13.36 -1.69
N ILE A 184 10.85 12.87 -1.34
CA ILE A 184 10.54 11.43 -1.36
C ILE A 184 10.53 10.91 -2.80
N ARG A 185 10.00 11.70 -3.73
CA ARG A 185 9.91 11.34 -5.15
C ARG A 185 11.27 11.34 -5.85
N GLU A 186 12.10 12.34 -5.62
CA GLU A 186 13.36 12.55 -6.33
C GLU A 186 14.58 11.99 -5.58
N GLY A 187 14.49 11.81 -4.28
CA GLY A 187 15.59 11.61 -3.34
C GLY A 187 16.16 12.96 -2.90
N GLU A 188 16.87 12.98 -1.78
CA GLU A 188 17.66 14.15 -1.44
C GLU A 188 18.78 14.32 -2.46
N ASN A 189 18.73 15.36 -3.27
CA ASN A 189 19.91 15.82 -3.96
C ASN A 189 20.91 16.29 -2.90
N THR A 190 21.88 15.47 -2.58
CA THR A 190 23.08 15.86 -1.83
C THR A 190 23.96 16.71 -2.71
N THR A 191 23.44 17.84 -3.23
CA THR A 191 24.28 18.92 -3.70
C THR A 191 24.60 19.74 -2.47
N GLY A 192 25.82 19.49 -1.95
CA GLY A 192 26.37 20.23 -0.84
C GLY A 192 26.35 21.74 -1.11
N GLU A 193 25.72 22.45 -0.23
CA GLU A 193 26.15 23.81 0.07
C GLU A 193 27.26 23.69 1.14
N GLN A 194 28.49 23.85 0.69
CA GLN A 194 29.61 24.21 1.54
C GLN A 194 29.56 25.72 1.81
#